data_b3db09cb63d08147e78e003f7c3c557a
#
_entry.id   b3db09cb63d08147e78e003f7c3c557a
#
_cell.length_a   1.000
_cell.length_b   1.000
_cell.length_c   1.000
_cell.angle_alpha   90.00
_cell.angle_beta   90.00
_cell.angle_gamma   90.00
#
_symmetry.space_group_name_H-M   'P 1'
#
loop_
_entity.id
_entity.type
_entity.pdbx_description
1 polymer ?
#
loop_
_entity_poly.entity_id
_entity_poly.type
_entity_poly.pdbx_seq_one_letter_code
_entity_poly.pdbx_strand_id
1 'polypeptide(L)'
;RYYGLNHFGWWTSVKGKDGTDYTPQLIDYVSKNGYLTQKAIETQHMDASWQETHRKAADLLAVTPDCLPNTYLKYYLYPDYVVEHSDPNYTRANEVIDGREKNVFGAARAITASGEFKGDEFSIDNHASFIVDLARAIAYNTHERMLCIVENKGAISNFDPHAMVEVPCLVGNDGPEPLCQGEIPTFQ
;
A
#
# COMPACT_ATOMS: atom_id res chain seq x y z
N ARG A 1 -6.49 9.31 6.67
CA ARG A 1 -5.19 9.45 7.32
C ARG A 1 -4.53 8.08 7.43
N TYR A 2 -3.26 8.03 7.16
CA TYR A 2 -2.41 6.85 7.31
C TYR A 2 -1.15 7.24 8.06
N TYR A 3 -0.61 6.35 8.85
CA TYR A 3 0.69 6.49 9.48
C TYR A 3 1.32 5.11 9.72
N GLY A 4 2.63 5.07 9.81
CA GLY A 4 3.39 3.87 10.16
C GLY A 4 4.83 3.95 9.76
N LEU A 5 5.45 2.78 9.74
CA LEU A 5 6.78 2.54 9.20
C LEU A 5 6.61 1.67 7.96
N ASN A 6 7.11 2.01 6.82
CA ASN A 6 7.07 1.24 5.58
C ASN A 6 6.24 -0.06 5.63
N HIS A 7 4.96 -0.04 5.26
CA HIS A 7 4.01 -1.16 5.34
C HIS A 7 3.62 -1.65 6.75
N PHE A 8 4.33 -1.26 7.79
CA PHE A 8 3.91 -1.47 9.17
C PHE A 8 3.08 -0.26 9.61
N GLY A 9 1.82 -0.22 9.21
CA GLY A 9 1.01 0.98 9.38
C GLY A 9 -0.49 0.73 9.31
N TRP A 10 -1.25 1.81 9.57
CA TRP A 10 -2.69 1.80 9.74
C TRP A 10 -3.37 3.01 9.14
N TRP A 11 -4.59 2.83 8.64
CA TRP A 11 -5.49 3.94 8.33
C TRP A 11 -6.34 4.25 9.56
N THR A 12 -6.21 5.46 10.06
CA THR A 12 -6.97 5.96 11.22
C THR A 12 -8.21 6.76 10.84
N SER A 13 -8.29 7.21 9.61
CA SER A 13 -9.45 7.93 9.09
C SER A 13 -9.53 7.81 7.57
N VAL A 14 -10.68 7.40 7.08
CA VAL A 14 -11.02 7.35 5.65
C VAL A 14 -12.24 8.24 5.42
N LYS A 15 -12.03 9.38 4.77
CA LYS A 15 -13.08 10.36 4.49
C LYS A 15 -13.41 10.43 3.01
N GLY A 16 -14.69 10.52 2.71
CA GLY A 16 -15.17 10.82 1.36
C GLY A 16 -14.88 12.28 0.96
N LYS A 17 -15.09 12.58 -0.32
CA LYS A 17 -14.92 13.95 -0.85
C LYS A 17 -15.86 14.96 -0.21
N ASP A 18 -17.00 14.52 0.29
CA ASP A 18 -18.01 15.29 1.03
C ASP A 18 -17.68 15.50 2.51
N GLY A 19 -16.53 14.96 2.97
CA GLY A 19 -16.09 15.03 4.36
C GLY A 19 -16.66 13.95 5.29
N THR A 20 -17.57 13.10 4.80
CA THR A 20 -18.13 11.98 5.57
C THR A 20 -17.04 11.01 6.00
N ASP A 21 -17.00 10.66 7.27
CA ASP A 21 -16.06 9.66 7.80
C ASP A 21 -16.65 8.25 7.65
N TYR A 22 -16.03 7.46 6.79
CA TYR A 22 -16.42 6.06 6.51
C TYR A 22 -15.63 5.04 7.35
N THR A 23 -14.75 5.49 8.22
CA THR A 23 -13.89 4.60 9.02
C THR A 23 -14.70 3.57 9.81
N PRO A 24 -15.77 3.93 10.55
CA PRO A 24 -16.54 2.95 11.31
C PRO A 24 -17.20 1.88 10.45
N GLN A 25 -17.77 2.27 9.30
CA GLN A 25 -18.40 1.35 8.36
C GLN A 25 -17.39 0.39 7.72
N LEU A 26 -16.19 0.90 7.41
CA LEU A 26 -15.10 0.09 6.87
C LEU A 26 -14.56 -0.88 7.91
N ILE A 27 -14.43 -0.47 9.17
CA ILE A 27 -14.03 -1.35 10.28
C ILE A 27 -15.05 -2.49 10.44
N ASP A 28 -16.35 -2.18 10.49
CA ASP A 28 -17.40 -3.21 10.56
C ASP A 28 -17.37 -4.16 9.36
N TYR A 29 -17.15 -3.64 8.16
CA TYR A 29 -17.04 -4.46 6.95
C TYR A 29 -15.82 -5.38 6.99
N VAL A 30 -14.64 -4.81 7.29
CA VAL A 30 -13.35 -5.53 7.27
C VAL A 30 -13.30 -6.61 8.36
N SER A 31 -13.90 -6.35 9.52
CA SER A 31 -13.99 -7.35 10.60
C SER A 31 -14.71 -8.64 10.18
N LYS A 32 -15.64 -8.55 9.23
CA LYS A 32 -16.46 -9.67 8.73
C LYS A 32 -15.91 -10.30 7.44
N ASN A 33 -15.28 -9.49 6.58
CA ASN A 33 -14.98 -9.87 5.20
C ASN A 33 -13.50 -9.74 4.82
N GLY A 34 -12.66 -9.18 5.70
CA GLY A 34 -11.35 -8.67 5.30
C GLY A 34 -11.50 -7.54 4.26
N TYR A 35 -10.47 -7.33 3.45
CA TYR A 35 -10.51 -6.35 2.34
C TYR A 35 -11.07 -6.91 1.03
N LEU A 36 -11.55 -8.15 1.02
CA LEU A 36 -12.08 -8.76 -0.19
C LEU A 36 -13.57 -8.45 -0.37
N THR A 37 -13.90 -8.00 -1.57
CA THR A 37 -15.25 -8.07 -2.10
C THR A 37 -15.28 -9.10 -3.22
N GLN A 38 -16.43 -9.74 -3.46
CA GLN A 38 -16.59 -10.65 -4.59
C GLN A 38 -16.23 -9.95 -5.91
N LYS A 39 -16.63 -8.70 -6.08
CA LYS A 39 -16.29 -7.88 -7.25
C LYS A 39 -14.78 -7.69 -7.39
N ALA A 40 -14.04 -7.46 -6.30
CA ALA A 40 -12.59 -7.30 -6.36
C ALA A 40 -11.89 -8.59 -6.81
N ILE A 41 -12.36 -9.76 -6.33
CA ILE A 41 -11.83 -11.06 -6.76
C ILE A 41 -12.01 -11.24 -8.27
N GLU A 42 -13.21 -10.97 -8.77
CA GLU A 42 -13.58 -11.17 -10.18
C GLU A 42 -12.89 -10.18 -11.12
N THR A 43 -12.75 -8.91 -10.72
CA THR A 43 -12.24 -7.86 -11.61
C THR A 43 -10.74 -7.66 -11.54
N GLN A 44 -10.09 -7.97 -10.43
CA GLN A 44 -8.66 -7.76 -10.25
C GLN A 44 -7.81 -9.00 -10.53
N HIS A 45 -8.43 -10.12 -10.88
CA HIS A 45 -7.74 -11.40 -11.15
C HIS A 45 -6.70 -11.75 -10.07
N MET A 46 -7.07 -11.51 -8.79
CA MET A 46 -6.18 -11.77 -7.67
C MET A 46 -5.85 -13.25 -7.57
N ASP A 47 -4.57 -13.57 -7.48
CA ASP A 47 -4.13 -14.92 -7.15
C ASP A 47 -4.52 -15.31 -5.71
N ALA A 48 -4.42 -16.60 -5.39
CA ALA A 48 -4.84 -17.16 -4.10
C ALA A 48 -4.07 -16.54 -2.92
N SER A 49 -2.79 -16.21 -3.11
CA SER A 49 -1.93 -15.60 -2.09
C SER A 49 -2.40 -14.18 -1.73
N TRP A 50 -2.78 -13.39 -2.73
CA TRP A 50 -3.35 -12.06 -2.49
C TRP A 50 -4.75 -12.13 -1.88
N GLN A 51 -5.59 -13.07 -2.31
CA GLN A 51 -6.90 -13.27 -1.69
C GLN A 51 -6.76 -13.61 -0.20
N GLU A 52 -5.84 -14.51 0.14
CA GLU A 52 -5.54 -14.86 1.53
C GLU A 52 -5.02 -13.66 2.32
N THR A 53 -4.11 -12.90 1.75
CA THR A 53 -3.59 -11.66 2.34
C THR A 53 -4.71 -10.68 2.69
N HIS A 54 -5.69 -10.50 1.81
CA HIS A 54 -6.81 -9.61 2.05
C HIS A 54 -7.81 -10.16 3.08
N ARG A 55 -8.04 -11.48 3.11
CA ARG A 55 -8.88 -12.10 4.16
C ARG A 55 -8.25 -11.93 5.54
N LYS A 56 -6.94 -12.08 5.65
CA LYS A 56 -6.19 -11.94 6.91
C LYS A 56 -6.33 -10.54 7.55
N ALA A 57 -6.77 -9.54 6.81
CA ALA A 57 -7.06 -8.21 7.34
C ALA A 57 -8.10 -8.22 8.48
N ALA A 58 -9.04 -9.17 8.50
CA ALA A 58 -9.98 -9.33 9.60
C ALA A 58 -9.28 -9.72 10.91
N ASP A 59 -8.32 -10.63 10.86
CA ASP A 59 -7.54 -11.05 12.02
C ASP A 59 -6.61 -9.93 12.50
N LEU A 60 -6.00 -9.21 11.56
CA LEU A 60 -5.17 -8.04 11.86
C LEU A 60 -5.98 -6.94 12.54
N LEU A 61 -7.21 -6.71 12.11
CA LEU A 61 -8.11 -5.74 12.72
C LEU A 61 -8.48 -6.13 14.16
N ALA A 62 -8.56 -7.42 14.49
CA ALA A 62 -8.82 -7.87 15.85
C ALA A 62 -7.70 -7.45 16.84
N VAL A 63 -6.47 -7.27 16.35
CA VAL A 63 -5.34 -6.77 17.16
C VAL A 63 -5.42 -5.25 17.36
N THR A 64 -5.94 -4.52 16.38
CA THR A 64 -6.03 -3.05 16.39
C THR A 64 -7.43 -2.59 15.96
N PRO A 65 -8.46 -2.76 16.82
CA PRO A 65 -9.87 -2.66 16.43
C PRO A 65 -10.33 -1.27 15.99
N ASP A 66 -9.57 -0.22 16.33
CA ASP A 66 -9.92 1.16 16.03
C ASP A 66 -9.28 1.70 14.73
N CYS A 67 -8.44 0.89 14.08
CA CYS A 67 -7.68 1.31 12.91
C CYS A 67 -7.68 0.21 11.84
N LEU A 68 -7.85 0.60 10.57
CA LEU A 68 -7.76 -0.34 9.47
C LEU A 68 -6.29 -0.74 9.22
N PRO A 69 -5.94 -2.03 9.30
CA PRO A 69 -4.56 -2.47 9.19
C PRO A 69 -4.05 -2.47 7.75
N ASN A 70 -2.78 -2.17 7.55
CA ASN A 70 -2.10 -2.52 6.31
C ASN A 70 -1.97 -4.06 6.22
N THR A 71 -2.24 -4.64 5.06
CA THR A 71 -2.23 -6.09 4.87
C THR A 71 -0.85 -6.72 5.08
N TYR A 72 0.23 -5.96 4.91
CA TYR A 72 1.60 -6.41 5.17
C TYR A 72 1.90 -6.63 6.66
N LEU A 73 1.05 -6.13 7.57
CA LEU A 73 1.17 -6.41 9.01
C LEU A 73 1.17 -7.92 9.33
N LYS A 74 0.59 -8.75 8.46
CA LYS A 74 0.63 -10.22 8.63
C LYS A 74 2.05 -10.78 8.75
N TYR A 75 3.02 -10.18 8.06
CA TYR A 75 4.43 -10.63 8.10
C TYR A 75 5.10 -10.33 9.44
N TYR A 76 4.58 -9.34 10.16
CA TYR A 76 5.10 -8.91 11.46
C TYR A 76 4.36 -9.55 12.63
N LEU A 77 3.04 -9.63 12.54
CA LEU A 77 2.18 -10.09 13.63
C LEU A 77 1.89 -11.61 13.59
N TYR A 78 2.01 -12.22 12.40
CA TYR A 78 1.75 -13.65 12.19
C TYR A 78 2.86 -14.33 11.37
N PRO A 79 4.16 -14.20 11.75
CA PRO A 79 5.25 -14.71 10.93
C PRO A 79 5.20 -16.24 10.77
N ASP A 80 4.87 -16.97 11.84
CA ASP A 80 4.77 -18.43 11.79
C ASP A 80 3.67 -18.88 10.82
N TYR A 81 2.51 -18.23 10.88
CA TYR A 81 1.43 -18.48 9.92
C TYR A 81 1.88 -18.29 8.47
N VAL A 82 2.61 -17.20 8.20
CA VAL A 82 3.11 -16.93 6.85
C VAL A 82 4.08 -18.01 6.39
N VAL A 83 4.98 -18.45 7.25
CA VAL A 83 5.94 -19.52 6.94
C VAL A 83 5.23 -20.85 6.67
N GLU A 84 4.28 -21.23 7.53
CA GLU A 84 3.52 -22.48 7.39
C GLU A 84 2.68 -22.55 6.11
N HIS A 85 2.18 -21.39 5.63
CA HIS A 85 1.30 -21.30 4.46
C HIS A 85 2.03 -20.85 3.19
N SER A 86 3.36 -20.73 3.22
CA SER A 86 4.18 -20.42 2.04
C SER A 86 4.80 -21.69 1.45
N ASP A 87 4.81 -21.79 0.13
CA ASP A 87 5.56 -22.86 -0.54
C ASP A 87 7.07 -22.53 -0.49
N PRO A 88 7.89 -23.32 0.22
CA PRO A 88 9.32 -23.08 0.31
C PRO A 88 10.07 -23.27 -1.03
N ASN A 89 9.46 -23.99 -2.00
CA ASN A 89 10.04 -24.24 -3.32
C ASN A 89 9.61 -23.21 -4.37
N TYR A 90 8.50 -22.51 -4.11
CA TYR A 90 7.97 -21.47 -5.01
C TYR A 90 7.42 -20.30 -4.20
N THR A 91 8.31 -19.45 -3.75
CA THR A 91 7.98 -18.30 -2.89
C THR A 91 7.34 -17.14 -3.68
N ARG A 92 6.81 -16.16 -2.97
CA ARG A 92 6.31 -14.92 -3.58
C ARG A 92 7.37 -14.23 -4.47
N ALA A 93 8.65 -14.34 -4.14
CA ALA A 93 9.73 -13.81 -4.97
C ALA A 93 9.78 -14.51 -6.34
N ASN A 94 9.59 -15.83 -6.39
CA ASN A 94 9.53 -16.59 -7.62
C ASN A 94 8.33 -16.14 -8.48
N GLU A 95 7.14 -16.02 -7.90
CA GLU A 95 5.95 -15.54 -8.61
C GLU A 95 6.18 -14.15 -9.25
N VAL A 96 6.78 -13.22 -8.50
CA VAL A 96 7.05 -11.87 -9.01
C VAL A 96 8.08 -11.89 -10.14
N ILE A 97 9.14 -12.68 -10.01
CA ILE A 97 10.17 -12.81 -11.05
C ILE A 97 9.54 -13.38 -12.32
N ASP A 98 8.84 -14.50 -12.22
CA ASP A 98 8.23 -15.19 -13.37
C ASP A 98 7.16 -14.31 -14.03
N GLY A 99 6.36 -13.60 -13.24
CA GLY A 99 5.37 -12.65 -13.75
C GLY A 99 6.01 -11.50 -14.53
N ARG A 100 7.12 -10.95 -14.05
CA ARG A 100 7.87 -9.90 -14.78
C ARG A 100 8.51 -10.44 -16.04
N GLU A 101 9.14 -11.62 -15.99
CA GLU A 101 9.71 -12.27 -17.19
C GLU A 101 8.65 -12.46 -18.26
N LYS A 102 7.50 -13.01 -17.89
CA LYS A 102 6.41 -13.29 -18.82
C LYS A 102 5.77 -12.01 -19.38
N ASN A 103 5.41 -11.09 -18.53
CA ASN A 103 4.55 -9.96 -18.90
C ASN A 103 5.36 -8.76 -19.39
N VAL A 104 6.42 -8.36 -18.69
CA VAL A 104 7.19 -7.16 -19.02
C VAL A 104 8.25 -7.44 -20.06
N PHE A 105 9.16 -8.38 -19.78
CA PHE A 105 10.23 -8.67 -20.71
C PHE A 105 9.75 -9.41 -21.96
N GLY A 106 8.66 -10.18 -21.86
CA GLY A 106 8.00 -10.80 -23.02
C GLY A 106 7.45 -9.73 -23.96
N ALA A 107 6.71 -8.77 -23.44
CA ALA A 107 6.20 -7.64 -24.21
C ALA A 107 7.33 -6.79 -24.81
N ALA A 108 8.36 -6.46 -24.02
CA ALA A 108 9.50 -5.70 -24.50
C ALA A 108 10.25 -6.40 -25.65
N ARG A 109 10.46 -7.73 -25.55
CA ARG A 109 11.06 -8.53 -26.63
C ARG A 109 10.18 -8.53 -27.88
N ALA A 110 8.87 -8.64 -27.74
CA ALA A 110 7.94 -8.62 -28.87
C ALA A 110 7.97 -7.27 -29.60
N ILE A 111 7.95 -6.15 -28.87
CA ILE A 111 8.06 -4.79 -29.42
C ILE A 111 9.40 -4.63 -30.16
N THR A 112 10.50 -5.06 -29.54
CA THR A 112 11.83 -4.98 -30.15
C THR A 112 11.91 -5.78 -31.44
N ALA A 113 11.29 -6.96 -31.51
CA ALA A 113 11.30 -7.82 -32.68
C ALA A 113 10.40 -7.29 -33.81
N SER A 114 9.24 -6.72 -33.49
CA SER A 114 8.30 -6.19 -34.49
C SER A 114 8.62 -4.75 -34.92
N GLY A 115 9.29 -3.97 -34.07
CA GLY A 115 9.45 -2.53 -34.24
C GLY A 115 8.15 -1.71 -34.03
N GLU A 116 7.07 -2.37 -33.59
CA GLU A 116 5.78 -1.74 -33.37
C GLU A 116 5.46 -1.64 -31.88
N PHE A 117 5.02 -0.47 -31.43
CA PHE A 117 4.52 -0.21 -30.10
C PHE A 117 3.10 0.35 -30.20
N LYS A 118 2.11 -0.39 -29.72
CA LYS A 118 0.69 -0.01 -29.80
C LYS A 118 0.21 0.74 -28.58
N GLY A 119 0.97 0.70 -27.46
CA GLY A 119 0.67 1.42 -26.25
C GLY A 119 -0.21 0.67 -25.23
N ASP A 120 -0.67 -0.52 -25.58
CA ASP A 120 -1.51 -1.39 -24.72
C ASP A 120 -0.78 -2.66 -24.22
N GLU A 121 0.49 -2.82 -24.60
CA GLU A 121 1.31 -3.98 -24.20
C GLU A 121 1.67 -3.98 -22.71
N PHE A 122 1.61 -2.81 -22.07
CA PHE A 122 1.88 -2.64 -20.64
C PHE A 122 0.65 -2.07 -19.94
N SER A 123 0.22 -2.71 -18.86
CA SER A 123 -0.78 -2.09 -18.00
C SER A 123 -0.14 -1.01 -17.15
N ILE A 124 -0.71 0.20 -17.18
CA ILE A 124 -0.32 1.30 -16.32
C ILE A 124 -1.13 1.17 -15.03
N ASP A 125 -0.45 0.94 -13.93
CA ASP A 125 -1.06 0.84 -12.61
C ASP A 125 -0.88 2.11 -11.77
N ASN A 126 -1.43 2.07 -10.56
CA ASN A 126 -1.34 3.20 -9.62
C ASN A 126 0.11 3.52 -9.20
N HIS A 127 1.04 2.56 -9.26
CA HIS A 127 2.44 2.81 -8.94
C HIS A 127 3.10 3.70 -9.99
N ALA A 128 2.83 3.43 -11.27
CA ALA A 128 3.34 4.27 -12.35
C ALA A 128 2.80 5.70 -12.27
N SER A 129 1.49 5.85 -12.00
CA SER A 129 0.87 7.16 -11.78
C SER A 129 1.49 7.90 -10.61
N PHE A 130 1.70 7.21 -9.49
CA PHE A 130 2.34 7.80 -8.30
C PHE A 130 3.74 8.35 -8.60
N ILE A 131 4.56 7.61 -9.35
CA ILE A 131 5.92 8.04 -9.72
C ILE A 131 5.88 9.32 -10.58
N VAL A 132 4.97 9.35 -11.57
CA VAL A 132 4.81 10.53 -12.44
C VAL A 132 4.29 11.73 -11.66
N ASP A 133 3.30 11.53 -10.79
CA ASP A 133 2.73 12.60 -9.97
C ASP A 133 3.74 13.15 -8.97
N LEU A 134 4.58 12.29 -8.38
CA LEU A 134 5.69 12.70 -7.52
C LEU A 134 6.69 13.58 -8.30
N ALA A 135 7.09 13.14 -9.48
CA ALA A 135 8.01 13.91 -10.33
C ALA A 135 7.41 15.27 -10.72
N ARG A 136 6.12 15.31 -11.07
CA ARG A 136 5.39 16.55 -11.38
C ARG A 136 5.30 17.47 -10.16
N ALA A 137 5.00 16.93 -8.99
CA ALA A 137 4.88 17.72 -7.77
C ALA A 137 6.18 18.44 -7.45
N ILE A 138 7.31 17.79 -7.62
CA ILE A 138 8.65 18.38 -7.42
C ILE A 138 8.96 19.39 -8.55
N ALA A 139 8.79 18.98 -9.81
CA ALA A 139 9.20 19.79 -10.96
C ALA A 139 8.38 21.09 -11.11
N TYR A 140 7.11 21.04 -10.79
CA TYR A 140 6.17 22.16 -10.95
C TYR A 140 5.73 22.81 -9.63
N ASN A 141 6.28 22.38 -8.50
CA ASN A 141 5.96 22.90 -7.17
C ASN A 141 4.45 22.91 -6.86
N THR A 142 3.78 21.78 -7.12
CA THR A 142 2.31 21.73 -7.03
C THR A 142 1.78 21.59 -5.61
N HIS A 143 2.64 21.29 -4.63
CA HIS A 143 2.27 21.01 -3.25
C HIS A 143 1.20 19.91 -3.13
N GLU A 144 1.38 18.84 -3.89
CA GLU A 144 0.46 17.72 -3.91
C GLU A 144 0.56 16.88 -2.63
N ARG A 145 -0.59 16.41 -2.14
CA ARG A 145 -0.62 15.56 -0.94
C ARG A 145 -0.34 14.11 -1.33
N MET A 146 0.80 13.59 -0.89
CA MET A 146 1.26 12.25 -1.21
C MET A 146 1.68 11.51 0.07
N LEU A 147 1.60 10.18 0.05
CA LEU A 147 2.13 9.34 1.12
C LEU A 147 3.61 9.10 0.86
N CYS A 148 4.48 9.52 1.79
CA CYS A 148 5.93 9.41 1.62
C CYS A 148 6.59 8.81 2.87
N ILE A 149 7.76 8.20 2.68
CA ILE A 149 8.63 7.77 3.78
C ILE A 149 9.63 8.89 4.02
N VAL A 150 9.54 9.50 5.21
CA VAL A 150 10.35 10.67 5.59
C VAL A 150 10.79 10.56 7.05
N GLU A 151 11.80 11.34 7.43
CA GLU A 151 12.14 11.53 8.85
C GLU A 151 10.93 12.14 9.59
N ASN A 152 10.59 11.60 10.76
CA ASN A 152 9.42 11.97 11.54
C ASN A 152 9.38 13.48 11.87
N LYS A 153 10.46 14.04 12.35
CA LYS A 153 10.58 15.47 12.72
C LYS A 153 9.40 16.00 13.55
N GLY A 154 8.78 15.13 14.35
CA GLY A 154 7.61 15.46 15.17
C GLY A 154 6.26 15.38 14.45
N ALA A 155 6.19 14.90 13.24
CA ALA A 155 4.91 14.66 12.54
C ALA A 155 4.03 13.69 13.34
N ILE A 156 4.63 12.66 13.92
CA ILE A 156 4.03 11.79 14.95
C ILE A 156 4.64 12.20 16.28
N SER A 157 3.85 12.82 17.15
CA SER A 157 4.36 13.53 18.33
C SER A 157 4.86 12.62 19.46
N ASN A 158 4.36 11.39 19.54
CA ASN A 158 4.76 10.37 20.51
C ASN A 158 5.69 9.30 19.94
N PHE A 159 6.43 9.62 18.87
CA PHE A 159 7.38 8.70 18.24
C PHE A 159 8.76 9.37 18.09
N ASP A 160 9.82 8.56 17.94
CA ASP A 160 11.18 9.05 17.79
C ASP A 160 11.26 10.07 16.62
N PRO A 161 11.73 11.30 16.87
CA PRO A 161 11.81 12.34 15.85
C PRO A 161 12.75 12.01 14.69
N HIS A 162 13.72 11.12 14.89
CA HIS A 162 14.67 10.67 13.87
C HIS A 162 14.26 9.38 13.16
N ALA A 163 13.16 8.76 13.56
CA ALA A 163 12.66 7.58 12.87
C ALA A 163 12.17 7.92 11.46
N MET A 164 12.37 7.00 10.52
CA MET A 164 11.76 7.08 9.20
C MET A 164 10.32 6.58 9.29
N VAL A 165 9.38 7.45 8.99
CA VAL A 165 7.94 7.17 9.10
C VAL A 165 7.25 7.32 7.75
N GLU A 166 6.20 6.53 7.53
CA GLU A 166 5.35 6.62 6.35
C GLU A 166 4.10 7.44 6.71
N VAL A 167 4.05 8.67 6.25
CA VAL A 167 3.02 9.65 6.58
C VAL A 167 2.62 10.48 5.36
N PRO A 168 1.40 11.06 5.34
CA PRO A 168 1.05 12.07 4.34
C PRO A 168 1.97 13.28 4.41
N CYS A 169 2.46 13.69 3.24
CA CYS A 169 3.31 14.85 3.05
C CYS A 169 2.70 15.80 2.01
N LEU A 170 3.05 17.09 2.08
CA LEU A 170 2.95 17.99 0.94
C LEU A 170 4.25 17.91 0.16
N VAL A 171 4.17 17.71 -1.15
CA VAL A 171 5.34 17.56 -2.01
C VAL A 171 5.45 18.74 -2.96
N GLY A 172 6.53 19.48 -2.84
CA GLY A 172 6.89 20.59 -3.69
C GLY A 172 8.34 20.51 -4.15
N ASN A 173 8.88 21.62 -4.67
CA ASN A 173 10.26 21.69 -5.18
C ASN A 173 11.32 21.45 -4.09
N ASP A 174 11.00 21.69 -2.83
CA ASP A 174 11.88 21.43 -1.67
C ASP A 174 11.78 19.98 -1.17
N GLY A 175 10.99 19.13 -1.85
CA GLY A 175 10.75 17.75 -1.48
C GLY A 175 9.50 17.54 -0.62
N PRO A 176 9.40 16.41 0.11
CA PRO A 176 8.25 16.09 0.93
C PRO A 176 8.31 16.75 2.30
N GLU A 177 7.26 17.50 2.64
CA GLU A 177 7.05 18.08 3.97
C GLU A 177 6.01 17.25 4.73
N PRO A 178 6.36 16.56 5.83
CA PRO A 178 5.44 15.71 6.56
C PRO A 178 4.32 16.52 7.23
N LEU A 179 3.09 16.05 7.07
CA LEU A 179 1.93 16.64 7.75
C LEU A 179 1.84 16.10 9.17
N CYS A 180 1.50 16.98 10.11
CA CYS A 180 1.27 16.61 11.50
C CYS A 180 0.16 15.54 11.61
N GLN A 181 0.48 14.42 12.27
CA GLN A 181 -0.46 13.33 12.54
C GLN A 181 -0.98 13.37 13.98
N GLY A 182 -0.28 14.07 14.88
CA GLY A 182 -0.54 14.02 16.33
C GLY A 182 0.04 12.76 16.97
N GLU A 183 -0.60 12.29 18.01
CA GLU A 183 -0.24 11.03 18.67
C GLU A 183 -0.83 9.85 17.91
N ILE A 184 -0.05 8.77 17.80
CA ILE A 184 -0.52 7.48 17.32
C ILE A 184 -0.84 6.58 18.52
N PRO A 185 -1.79 5.61 18.36
CA PRO A 185 -2.06 4.64 19.41
C PRO A 185 -0.78 3.88 19.78
N THR A 186 -0.59 3.68 21.09
CA THR A 186 0.51 2.84 21.58
C THR A 186 0.04 1.40 21.56
N PHE A 187 0.66 0.58 20.73
CA PHE A 187 0.43 -0.86 20.72
C PHE A 187 1.32 -1.46 21.80
N GLN A 188 0.68 -2.14 22.74
CA GLN A 188 1.38 -2.86 23.82
C GLN A 188 1.90 -4.19 23.36
#